data_a8234a8793167097825b3cff5bba6043
#
_entry.id   a8234a8793167097825b3cff5bba6043
#
_cell.length_a   1.000
_cell.length_b   1.000
_cell.length_c   1.000
_cell.angle_alpha   90.00
_cell.angle_beta   90.00
_cell.angle_gamma   90.00
#
_symmetry.space_group_name_H-M   'P 1'
#
loop_
_entity.id
_entity.type
_entity.pdbx_description
1 polymer ?
#
loop_
_entity_poly.entity_id
_entity_poly.type
_entity_poly.pdbx_seq_one_letter_code
_entity_poly.pdbx_strand_id
1 'polypeptide(L)'
;MALNIRQALASDVQAMAQLIAAKRVLLESYEPVMWRPSEAAAQLTPTFFTHQLGLPNVIARVAEDGGRFLGFIIGGMQDAPPVFAPGGKTAIVDDFAVVDGEGADAAASALLDAVMSEARARGAVQLIAIAAAKDVRVARWLEGKKLHVASQWWTRTLSH
;
A
#
# COMPACT_ATOMS: atom_id res chain seq x y z
N MET A 1 3.11 23.81 7.06
CA MET A 1 3.15 22.35 7.01
C MET A 1 4.24 21.92 6.04
N ALA A 2 5.20 21.13 6.51
CA ALA A 2 6.30 20.64 5.69
C ALA A 2 6.16 19.12 5.54
N LEU A 3 5.33 18.69 4.56
CA LEU A 3 5.18 17.28 4.21
C LEU A 3 6.54 16.74 3.80
N ASN A 4 6.99 15.69 4.49
CA ASN A 4 8.23 15.00 4.23
C ASN A 4 7.95 13.54 3.90
N ILE A 5 8.54 13.06 2.81
CA ILE A 5 8.49 11.65 2.42
C ILE A 5 9.88 11.06 2.59
N ARG A 6 9.98 10.04 3.42
CA ARG A 6 11.26 9.38 3.71
C ARG A 6 11.14 7.86 3.66
N GLN A 7 12.25 7.19 3.67
CA GLN A 7 12.29 5.73 3.85
C GLN A 7 11.66 5.36 5.18
N ALA A 8 10.86 4.30 5.17
CA ALA A 8 10.33 3.71 6.39
C ALA A 8 11.46 3.04 7.20
N LEU A 9 11.43 3.24 8.51
CA LEU A 9 12.39 2.70 9.46
C LEU A 9 11.72 1.71 10.41
N ALA A 10 12.51 0.92 11.12
CA ALA A 10 12.00 0.01 12.14
C ALA A 10 11.17 0.73 13.22
N SER A 11 11.50 1.99 13.54
CA SER A 11 10.75 2.82 14.48
C SER A 11 9.34 3.19 14.01
N ASP A 12 9.05 3.10 12.69
CA ASP A 12 7.73 3.41 12.13
C ASP A 12 6.76 2.22 12.19
N VAL A 13 7.28 1.01 12.39
CA VAL A 13 6.52 -0.24 12.28
C VAL A 13 5.27 -0.24 13.15
N GLN A 14 5.33 0.29 14.36
CA GLN A 14 4.17 0.35 15.24
C GLN A 14 3.07 1.29 14.71
N ALA A 15 3.45 2.47 14.22
CA ALA A 15 2.50 3.40 13.63
C ALA A 15 1.88 2.83 12.34
N MET A 16 2.69 2.18 11.51
CA MET A 16 2.23 1.48 10.30
C MET A 16 1.25 0.35 10.65
N ALA A 17 1.56 -0.47 11.66
CA ALA A 17 0.71 -1.59 12.10
C ALA A 17 -0.63 -1.11 12.67
N GLN A 18 -0.63 -0.03 13.44
CA GLN A 18 -1.86 0.57 13.95
C GLN A 18 -2.74 1.13 12.81
N LEU A 19 -2.14 1.84 11.87
CA LEU A 19 -2.88 2.42 10.75
C LEU A 19 -3.47 1.34 9.83
N ILE A 20 -2.72 0.28 9.53
CA ILE A 20 -3.23 -0.79 8.67
C ILE A 20 -4.29 -1.63 9.39
N ALA A 21 -4.23 -1.77 10.72
CA ALA A 21 -5.28 -2.42 11.50
C ALA A 21 -6.61 -1.65 11.39
N ALA A 22 -6.58 -0.33 11.50
CA ALA A 22 -7.76 0.51 11.28
C ALA A 22 -8.31 0.37 9.84
N LYS A 23 -7.44 0.34 8.84
CA LYS A 23 -7.84 0.10 7.45
C LYS A 23 -8.48 -1.27 7.26
N ARG A 24 -7.97 -2.32 7.90
CA ARG A 24 -8.54 -3.68 7.82
C ARG A 24 -9.97 -3.75 8.34
N VAL A 25 -10.31 -3.00 9.38
CA VAL A 25 -11.70 -2.89 9.86
C VAL A 25 -12.61 -2.32 8.77
N LEU A 26 -12.15 -1.30 8.08
CA LEU A 26 -12.88 -0.72 6.96
C LEU A 26 -13.02 -1.72 5.80
N LEU A 27 -11.95 -2.41 5.43
CA LEU A 27 -11.96 -3.42 4.37
C LEU A 27 -12.92 -4.58 4.68
N GLU A 28 -12.93 -5.05 5.93
CA GLU A 28 -13.87 -6.08 6.39
C GLU A 28 -15.32 -5.65 6.24
N SER A 29 -15.63 -4.36 6.45
CA SER A 29 -16.97 -3.81 6.22
C SER A 29 -17.38 -3.85 4.74
N TYR A 30 -16.43 -3.84 3.82
CA TYR A 30 -16.70 -3.91 2.38
C TYR A 30 -16.96 -5.34 1.90
N GLU A 31 -16.14 -6.30 2.34
CA GLU A 31 -16.23 -7.72 1.99
C GLU A 31 -15.84 -8.59 3.21
N PRO A 32 -16.82 -8.95 4.07
CA PRO A 32 -16.53 -9.56 5.37
C PRO A 32 -15.81 -10.90 5.33
N VAL A 33 -15.93 -11.65 4.25
CA VAL A 33 -15.25 -12.95 4.12
C VAL A 33 -13.85 -12.77 3.57
N MET A 34 -13.71 -11.95 2.53
CA MET A 34 -12.42 -11.74 1.86
C MET A 34 -11.42 -11.00 2.74
N TRP A 35 -11.89 -9.98 3.49
CA TRP A 35 -11.03 -9.08 4.24
C TRP A 35 -11.04 -9.30 5.75
N ARG A 36 -11.56 -10.42 6.22
CA ARG A 36 -11.58 -10.75 7.66
C ARG A 36 -10.16 -10.90 8.19
N PRO A 37 -9.72 -10.05 9.14
CA PRO A 37 -8.42 -10.24 9.77
C PRO A 37 -8.39 -11.55 10.55
N SER A 38 -7.25 -12.23 10.54
CA SER A 38 -7.04 -13.37 11.44
C SER A 38 -6.94 -12.90 12.89
N GLU A 39 -7.21 -13.78 13.85
CA GLU A 39 -7.04 -13.49 15.28
C GLU A 39 -5.61 -13.07 15.63
N ALA A 40 -4.62 -13.60 14.93
CA ALA A 40 -3.21 -13.28 15.12
C ALA A 40 -2.75 -12.02 14.36
N ALA A 41 -3.61 -11.37 13.57
CA ALA A 41 -3.19 -10.27 12.68
C ALA A 41 -2.47 -9.13 13.42
N ALA A 42 -2.94 -8.77 14.62
CA ALA A 42 -2.32 -7.71 15.42
C ALA A 42 -0.89 -8.05 15.86
N GLN A 43 -0.62 -9.33 16.16
CA GLN A 43 0.70 -9.81 16.58
C GLN A 43 1.64 -10.02 15.39
N LEU A 44 1.12 -10.50 14.28
CA LEU A 44 1.92 -10.84 13.10
C LEU A 44 2.31 -9.60 12.27
N THR A 45 1.48 -8.57 12.23
CA THR A 45 1.69 -7.40 11.36
C THR A 45 3.02 -6.67 11.63
N PRO A 46 3.42 -6.38 12.88
CA PRO A 46 4.71 -5.73 13.14
C PRO A 46 5.91 -6.58 12.68
N THR A 47 5.87 -7.88 12.94
CA THR A 47 6.92 -8.82 12.49
C THR A 47 7.00 -8.88 10.96
N PHE A 48 5.85 -8.94 10.29
CA PHE A 48 5.76 -8.91 8.83
C PHE A 48 6.37 -7.62 8.26
N PHE A 49 5.98 -6.46 8.77
CA PHE A 49 6.53 -5.19 8.30
C PHE A 49 8.03 -5.07 8.56
N THR A 50 8.51 -5.48 9.74
CA THR A 50 9.95 -5.51 10.02
C THR A 50 10.70 -6.37 9.01
N HIS A 51 10.17 -7.54 8.66
CA HIS A 51 10.74 -8.39 7.63
C HIS A 51 10.75 -7.70 6.26
N GLN A 52 9.62 -7.11 5.84
CA GLN A 52 9.50 -6.41 4.57
C GLN A 52 10.50 -5.26 4.43
N LEU A 53 10.71 -4.47 5.48
CA LEU A 53 11.68 -3.37 5.46
C LEU A 53 13.13 -3.82 5.24
N GLY A 54 13.45 -5.08 5.53
CA GLY A 54 14.76 -5.69 5.32
C GLY A 54 14.99 -6.26 3.91
N LEU A 55 13.96 -6.35 3.07
CA LEU A 55 14.06 -6.98 1.76
C LEU A 55 14.57 -6.00 0.70
N PRO A 56 15.57 -6.38 -0.13
CA PRO A 56 16.16 -5.48 -1.13
C PRO A 56 15.22 -5.12 -2.28
N ASN A 57 14.21 -5.95 -2.55
CA ASN A 57 13.21 -5.71 -3.59
C ASN A 57 11.99 -4.92 -3.11
N VAL A 58 11.96 -4.48 -1.84
CA VAL A 58 10.88 -3.69 -1.27
C VAL A 58 11.21 -2.20 -1.34
N ILE A 59 10.19 -1.40 -1.64
CA ILE A 59 10.16 0.04 -1.52
C ILE A 59 9.17 0.37 -0.42
N ALA A 60 9.63 0.97 0.67
CA ALA A 60 8.78 1.38 1.78
C ALA A 60 9.00 2.87 2.10
N ARG A 61 7.93 3.65 2.09
CA ARG A 61 7.96 5.10 2.35
C ARG A 61 6.94 5.48 3.41
N VAL A 62 7.32 6.48 4.21
CA VAL A 62 6.48 7.11 5.23
C VAL A 62 6.30 8.57 4.87
N ALA A 63 5.09 9.07 5.08
CA ALA A 63 4.75 10.49 5.03
C ALA A 63 4.65 11.03 6.46
N GLU A 64 5.27 12.17 6.72
CA GLU A 64 5.20 12.87 8.01
C GLU A 64 5.10 14.39 7.81
N ASP A 65 4.51 15.08 8.78
CA ASP A 65 4.45 16.53 8.86
C ASP A 65 4.87 16.97 10.26
N GLY A 66 6.00 17.67 10.35
CA GLY A 66 6.54 18.11 11.64
C GLY A 66 6.80 16.98 12.65
N GLY A 67 7.17 15.79 12.16
CA GLY A 67 7.36 14.59 12.99
C GLY A 67 6.07 13.79 13.27
N ARG A 68 4.92 14.28 12.84
CA ARG A 68 3.65 13.55 12.94
C ARG A 68 3.52 12.56 11.76
N PHE A 69 3.38 11.29 12.06
CA PHE A 69 3.13 10.25 11.07
C PHE A 69 1.77 10.46 10.39
N LEU A 70 1.76 10.48 9.06
CA LEU A 70 0.57 10.69 8.24
C LEU A 70 0.15 9.46 7.45
N GLY A 71 1.07 8.55 7.18
CA GLY A 71 0.76 7.37 6.39
C GLY A 71 2.01 6.66 5.87
N PHE A 72 1.78 5.57 5.17
CA PHE A 72 2.84 4.78 4.57
C PHE A 72 2.39 4.07 3.29
N ILE A 73 3.37 3.65 2.51
CA ILE A 73 3.19 2.82 1.33
C ILE A 73 4.32 1.78 1.26
N ILE A 74 3.97 0.53 0.96
CA ILE A 74 4.92 -0.54 0.70
C ILE A 74 4.64 -1.10 -0.69
N GLY A 75 5.68 -1.22 -1.51
CA GLY A 75 5.65 -1.85 -2.83
C GLY A 75 6.78 -2.86 -2.98
N GLY A 76 6.48 -4.00 -3.59
CA GLY A 76 7.46 -5.03 -3.93
C GLY A 76 7.81 -5.00 -5.41
N MET A 77 9.12 -5.04 -5.71
CA MET A 77 9.61 -5.20 -7.09
C MET A 77 9.68 -6.68 -7.45
N GLN A 78 9.09 -7.06 -8.57
CA GLN A 78 9.12 -8.44 -9.04
C GLN A 78 9.21 -8.54 -10.55
N ASP A 79 9.66 -9.66 -11.04
CA ASP A 79 9.64 -9.99 -12.45
C ASP A 79 8.22 -10.39 -12.87
N ALA A 80 7.88 -10.15 -14.13
CA ALA A 80 6.61 -10.62 -14.68
C ALA A 80 6.55 -12.15 -14.70
N PRO A 81 5.36 -12.74 -14.57
CA PRO A 81 5.19 -14.18 -14.84
C PRO A 81 5.77 -14.55 -16.19
N PRO A 82 6.38 -15.74 -16.36
CA PRO A 82 7.09 -16.13 -17.59
C PRO A 82 6.27 -16.09 -18.88
N VAL A 83 4.94 -16.05 -18.74
CA VAL A 83 4.00 -15.99 -19.90
C VAL A 83 3.72 -14.56 -20.35
N PHE A 84 4.24 -13.55 -19.64
CA PHE A 84 4.08 -12.14 -19.97
C PHE A 84 5.45 -11.45 -20.13
N ALA A 85 5.54 -10.52 -21.06
CA ALA A 85 6.76 -9.79 -21.36
C ALA A 85 6.51 -8.27 -21.37
N PRO A 86 6.34 -7.62 -20.21
CA PRO A 86 6.06 -6.19 -20.13
C PRO A 86 7.26 -5.31 -20.52
N GLY A 87 8.45 -5.88 -20.66
CA GLY A 87 9.69 -5.16 -21.00
C GLY A 87 10.51 -4.69 -19.81
N GLY A 88 10.16 -5.10 -18.58
CA GLY A 88 10.87 -4.77 -17.35
C GLY A 88 10.18 -5.33 -16.12
N LYS A 89 10.58 -4.85 -14.95
CA LYS A 89 9.98 -5.26 -13.68
C LYS A 89 8.61 -4.63 -13.45
N THR A 90 7.83 -5.26 -12.58
CA THR A 90 6.57 -4.74 -12.06
C THR A 90 6.75 -4.37 -10.59
N ALA A 91 6.32 -3.17 -10.20
CA ALA A 91 6.14 -2.82 -8.80
C ALA A 91 4.69 -3.12 -8.38
N ILE A 92 4.49 -3.85 -7.28
CA ILE A 92 3.16 -4.11 -6.73
C ILE A 92 3.05 -3.44 -5.37
N VAL A 93 2.09 -2.53 -5.23
CA VAL A 93 1.69 -1.88 -3.98
C VAL A 93 0.47 -2.61 -3.44
N ASP A 94 0.61 -3.25 -2.31
CA ASP A 94 -0.45 -3.96 -1.59
C ASP A 94 -0.75 -3.36 -0.21
N ASP A 95 0.24 -2.72 0.42
CA ASP A 95 0.05 -1.99 1.68
C ASP A 95 0.20 -0.48 1.47
N PHE A 96 -0.92 0.22 1.54
CA PHE A 96 -1.00 1.67 1.42
C PHE A 96 -2.11 2.21 2.32
N ALA A 97 -1.75 3.05 3.28
CA ALA A 97 -2.69 3.66 4.20
C ALA A 97 -2.24 5.06 4.61
N VAL A 98 -3.20 5.97 4.76
CA VAL A 98 -3.01 7.35 5.19
C VAL A 98 -4.03 7.67 6.29
N VAL A 99 -3.61 8.41 7.32
CA VAL A 99 -4.50 8.86 8.39
C VAL A 99 -5.60 9.76 7.83
N ASP A 100 -6.77 9.77 8.48
CA ASP A 100 -7.86 10.66 8.10
C ASP A 100 -7.57 12.10 8.53
N GLY A 101 -8.11 13.06 7.78
CA GLY A 101 -8.07 14.47 8.13
C GLY A 101 -7.23 15.34 7.19
N GLU A 102 -6.85 16.50 7.71
CA GLU A 102 -6.09 17.48 6.96
C GLU A 102 -4.72 16.94 6.53
N GLY A 103 -4.36 17.16 5.27
CA GLY A 103 -3.11 16.70 4.67
C GLY A 103 -3.14 15.27 4.12
N ALA A 104 -4.22 14.51 4.33
CA ALA A 104 -4.31 13.12 3.90
C ALA A 104 -4.14 12.95 2.37
N ASP A 105 -4.82 13.76 1.57
CA ASP A 105 -4.75 13.67 0.12
C ASP A 105 -3.35 14.07 -0.40
N ALA A 106 -2.74 15.06 0.23
CA ALA A 106 -1.35 15.46 -0.10
C ALA A 106 -0.36 14.35 0.26
N ALA A 107 -0.51 13.74 1.44
CA ALA A 107 0.33 12.61 1.87
C ALA A 107 0.16 11.40 0.93
N ALA A 108 -1.07 11.03 0.58
CA ALA A 108 -1.35 9.95 -0.34
C ALA A 108 -0.72 10.19 -1.71
N SER A 109 -0.91 11.39 -2.25
CA SER A 109 -0.33 11.81 -3.53
C SER A 109 1.19 11.72 -3.52
N ALA A 110 1.85 12.24 -2.47
CA ALA A 110 3.31 12.25 -2.36
C ALA A 110 3.90 10.85 -2.15
N LEU A 111 3.22 9.99 -1.38
CA LEU A 111 3.62 8.58 -1.21
C LEU A 111 3.56 7.81 -2.53
N LEU A 112 2.49 7.98 -3.32
CA LEU A 112 2.37 7.38 -4.64
C LEU A 112 3.45 7.88 -5.61
N ASP A 113 3.73 9.19 -5.62
CA ASP A 113 4.81 9.75 -6.45
C ASP A 113 6.18 9.16 -6.06
N ALA A 114 6.45 9.04 -4.77
CA ALA A 114 7.72 8.50 -4.28
C ALA A 114 7.92 7.04 -4.69
N VAL A 115 6.91 6.18 -4.51
CA VAL A 115 7.03 4.77 -4.89
C VAL A 115 7.12 4.60 -6.40
N MET A 116 6.36 5.37 -7.19
CA MET A 116 6.44 5.31 -8.66
C MET A 116 7.80 5.77 -9.17
N SER A 117 8.34 6.84 -8.62
CA SER A 117 9.66 7.37 -9.00
C SER A 117 10.76 6.35 -8.71
N GLU A 118 10.76 5.78 -7.50
CA GLU A 118 11.77 4.79 -7.12
C GLU A 118 11.63 3.47 -7.87
N ALA A 119 10.41 2.98 -8.08
CA ALA A 119 10.16 1.79 -8.87
C ALA A 119 10.71 1.95 -10.30
N ARG A 120 10.46 3.10 -10.92
CA ARG A 120 11.02 3.43 -12.25
C ARG A 120 12.55 3.44 -12.22
N ALA A 121 13.16 4.07 -11.23
CA ALA A 121 14.62 4.11 -11.09
C ALA A 121 15.23 2.71 -10.89
N ARG A 122 14.46 1.76 -10.33
CA ARG A 122 14.85 0.36 -10.17
C ARG A 122 14.47 -0.54 -11.35
N GLY A 123 14.02 0.03 -12.47
CA GLY A 123 13.70 -0.69 -13.71
C GLY A 123 12.28 -1.23 -13.82
N ALA A 124 11.34 -0.72 -13.00
CA ALA A 124 9.93 -1.01 -13.21
C ALA A 124 9.40 -0.28 -14.45
N VAL A 125 8.65 -1.00 -15.28
CA VAL A 125 7.94 -0.46 -16.45
C VAL A 125 6.45 -0.27 -16.16
N GLN A 126 5.96 -0.87 -15.08
CA GLN A 126 4.58 -0.73 -14.61
C GLN A 126 4.50 -0.78 -13.09
N LEU A 127 3.43 -0.21 -12.55
CA LEU A 127 3.04 -0.31 -11.16
C LEU A 127 1.61 -0.86 -11.10
N ILE A 128 1.40 -1.83 -10.23
CA ILE A 128 0.09 -2.38 -9.88
C ILE A 128 -0.20 -1.96 -8.45
N ALA A 129 -1.37 -1.38 -8.20
CA ALA A 129 -1.86 -1.08 -6.85
C ALA A 129 -3.11 -1.92 -6.57
N ILE A 130 -3.11 -2.60 -5.42
CA ILE A 130 -4.24 -3.41 -4.98
C ILE A 130 -5.12 -2.55 -4.07
N ALA A 131 -6.37 -2.36 -4.47
CA ALA A 131 -7.36 -1.60 -3.72
C ALA A 131 -8.70 -2.35 -3.69
N ALA A 132 -9.44 -2.23 -2.58
CA ALA A 132 -10.80 -2.75 -2.52
C ALA A 132 -11.71 -1.96 -3.47
N ALA A 133 -12.56 -2.65 -4.21
CA ALA A 133 -13.46 -2.03 -5.19
C ALA A 133 -14.41 -0.97 -4.58
N LYS A 134 -14.75 -1.11 -3.30
CA LYS A 134 -15.59 -0.16 -2.55
C LYS A 134 -14.81 0.98 -1.87
N ASP A 135 -13.48 0.95 -1.91
CA ASP A 135 -12.64 2.02 -1.36
C ASP A 135 -12.50 3.17 -2.37
N VAL A 136 -13.56 3.97 -2.46
CA VAL A 136 -13.63 5.10 -3.41
C VAL A 136 -12.56 6.17 -3.15
N ARG A 137 -12.05 6.27 -1.92
CA ARG A 137 -11.01 7.23 -1.57
C ARG A 137 -9.67 6.82 -2.16
N VAL A 138 -9.27 5.56 -1.97
CA VAL A 138 -8.04 5.03 -2.57
C VAL A 138 -8.16 5.04 -4.10
N ALA A 139 -9.30 4.64 -4.66
CA ALA A 139 -9.54 4.71 -6.11
C ALA A 139 -9.28 6.12 -6.66
N ARG A 140 -9.82 7.16 -6.00
CA ARG A 140 -9.60 8.56 -6.40
C ARG A 140 -8.11 8.95 -6.38
N TRP A 141 -7.35 8.52 -5.37
CA TRP A 141 -5.91 8.79 -5.32
C TRP A 141 -5.15 8.11 -6.46
N LEU A 142 -5.49 6.86 -6.76
CA LEU A 142 -4.89 6.10 -7.86
C LEU A 142 -5.21 6.73 -9.22
N GLU A 143 -6.48 7.06 -9.46
CA GLU A 143 -6.93 7.74 -10.70
C GLU A 143 -6.25 9.11 -10.87
N GLY A 144 -6.06 9.86 -9.78
CA GLY A 144 -5.32 11.11 -9.78
C GLY A 144 -3.86 10.98 -10.23
N LYS A 145 -3.29 9.77 -10.10
CA LYS A 145 -1.96 9.39 -10.62
C LYS A 145 -2.04 8.68 -11.98
N LYS A 146 -3.18 8.73 -12.65
CA LYS A 146 -3.44 8.11 -13.97
C LYS A 146 -3.34 6.57 -13.96
N LEU A 147 -3.51 5.93 -12.79
CA LEU A 147 -3.76 4.51 -12.75
C LEU A 147 -5.21 4.24 -13.18
N HIS A 148 -5.44 3.12 -13.83
CA HIS A 148 -6.76 2.66 -14.23
C HIS A 148 -6.94 1.19 -13.85
N VAL A 149 -8.18 0.74 -13.77
CA VAL A 149 -8.49 -0.65 -13.42
C VAL A 149 -8.04 -1.56 -14.56
N ALA A 150 -7.06 -2.41 -14.30
CA ALA A 150 -6.53 -3.39 -15.26
C ALA A 150 -7.12 -4.79 -15.06
N SER A 151 -7.59 -5.11 -13.84
CA SER A 151 -8.16 -6.40 -13.48
C SER A 151 -9.17 -6.24 -12.36
N GLN A 152 -10.09 -7.19 -12.23
CA GLN A 152 -11.07 -7.23 -11.15
C GLN A 152 -11.13 -8.61 -10.54
N TRP A 153 -11.26 -8.68 -9.23
CA TRP A 153 -11.49 -9.91 -8.48
C TRP A 153 -12.97 -10.02 -8.13
N TRP A 154 -13.57 -11.13 -8.48
CA TRP A 154 -14.97 -11.45 -8.17
C TRP A 154 -15.00 -12.48 -7.06
N THR A 155 -15.80 -12.23 -6.03
CA THR A 155 -15.93 -13.13 -4.89
C THR A 155 -17.38 -13.48 -4.61
N ARG A 156 -17.60 -14.66 -4.06
CA ARG A 156 -18.88 -15.14 -3.56
C ARG A 156 -18.65 -16.02 -2.34
N THR A 157 -19.35 -15.76 -1.25
CA THR A 157 -19.36 -16.68 -0.11
C THR A 157 -20.01 -18.00 -0.50
N LEU A 158 -19.31 -19.09 -0.25
CA LEU A 158 -19.86 -20.44 -0.39
C LEU A 158 -20.33 -20.89 0.99
N SER A 159 -21.66 -20.92 1.20
CA SER A 159 -22.26 -21.52 2.39
C SER A 159 -22.34 -23.04 2.21
N HIS A 160 -22.00 -23.77 3.25
CA HIS A 160 -22.21 -25.21 3.36
C HIS A 160 -23.63 -25.49 3.82
#